data_c7b6703a2dedbe426fe60347003a5210
#
_entry.id   c7b6703a2dedbe426fe60347003a5210
#
_cell.length_a   1.000
_cell.length_b   1.000
_cell.length_c   1.000
_cell.angle_alpha   90.00
_cell.angle_beta   90.00
_cell.angle_gamma   90.00
#
_symmetry.space_group_name_H-M   'P 1'
#
loop_
_entity.id
_entity.type
_entity.pdbx_description
1 polymer ?
#
loop_
_entity_poly.entity_id
_entity_poly.type
_entity_poly.pdbx_seq_one_letter_code
_entity_poly.pdbx_strand_id
1 'polypeptide(L)'
;MRRINYNLILTSVTFIMLLFSCGDSEREEATSTANRNTESAETRAGKSVSKKEFTGKVYEIVEQMPEYPGGLTALMNYLRTNTRYPAAAQRDGIEGRVIVSFIVELNGSVSNVEIVRSVDTDLDQEALRVVRQMPKWKAGKQDGKTVRVKFHLPIKFMLE
;
A
#
# COMPACT_ATOMS: atom_id res chain seq x y z
N MET A 1 -10.76 -40.32 20.01
CA MET A 1 -11.53 -40.61 18.79
C MET A 1 -12.91 -40.01 18.91
N ARG A 2 -13.15 -38.84 18.34
CA ARG A 2 -14.51 -38.29 18.19
C ARG A 2 -14.60 -37.79 16.75
N ARG A 3 -15.33 -38.54 15.95
CA ARG A 3 -15.68 -38.19 14.56
C ARG A 3 -16.79 -37.15 14.62
N ILE A 4 -16.57 -36.00 14.00
CA ILE A 4 -17.60 -35.00 13.78
C ILE A 4 -18.22 -35.26 12.41
N ASN A 5 -19.50 -35.66 12.44
CA ASN A 5 -20.32 -35.89 11.26
C ASN A 5 -20.70 -34.56 10.60
N TYR A 6 -20.26 -34.42 9.34
CA TYR A 6 -20.81 -33.43 8.42
C TYR A 6 -21.98 -34.09 7.68
N ASN A 7 -23.17 -33.91 8.19
CA ASN A 7 -24.35 -34.12 7.36
C ASN A 7 -25.54 -33.32 7.92
N LEU A 8 -26.26 -32.77 7.00
CA LEU A 8 -27.59 -32.19 7.15
C LEU A 8 -27.67 -30.72 7.58
N ILE A 9 -27.71 -29.82 6.59
CA ILE A 9 -28.84 -28.91 6.43
C ILE A 9 -28.86 -28.50 4.92
N LEU A 10 -29.55 -29.30 4.16
CA LEU A 10 -30.04 -28.97 2.85
C LEU A 10 -31.56 -28.93 2.97
N THR A 11 -32.16 -27.78 3.14
CA THR A 11 -33.58 -27.55 2.82
C THR A 11 -33.84 -26.05 2.62
N SER A 12 -34.19 -25.76 1.40
CA SER A 12 -35.40 -25.00 1.06
C SER A 12 -35.46 -23.52 1.41
N VAL A 13 -35.27 -22.69 0.41
CA VAL A 13 -36.20 -21.59 0.17
C VAL A 13 -36.41 -21.43 -1.33
N THR A 14 -37.50 -21.98 -1.74
CA THR A 14 -38.19 -21.76 -2.99
C THR A 14 -38.84 -20.37 -2.98
N PHE A 15 -38.70 -19.63 -4.09
CA PHE A 15 -39.78 -18.96 -4.78
C PHE A 15 -40.53 -17.81 -4.07
N ILE A 16 -40.24 -16.58 -4.43
CA ILE A 16 -41.26 -15.58 -4.68
C ILE A 16 -40.81 -14.68 -5.84
N MET A 17 -41.37 -14.98 -6.99
CA MET A 17 -41.46 -14.11 -8.15
C MET A 17 -42.76 -13.35 -8.00
N LEU A 18 -42.77 -12.04 -7.98
CA LEU A 18 -43.95 -11.23 -8.18
C LEU A 18 -43.60 -10.02 -9.02
N LEU A 19 -44.15 -10.10 -10.20
CA LEU A 19 -44.41 -9.13 -11.23
C LEU A 19 -44.90 -7.78 -10.70
N PHE A 20 -44.37 -6.70 -11.21
CA PHE A 20 -45.09 -5.48 -11.51
C PHE A 20 -44.44 -4.85 -12.72
N SER A 21 -44.99 -4.94 -13.69
CA SER A 21 -45.66 -4.41 -14.87
C SER A 21 -45.74 -2.89 -14.90
N CYS A 22 -45.24 -2.38 -16.04
CA CYS A 22 -45.77 -1.36 -16.91
C CYS A 22 -45.87 0.10 -16.44
N GLY A 23 -45.33 0.97 -17.27
CA GLY A 23 -45.58 2.41 -17.28
C GLY A 23 -44.72 3.11 -18.33
N ASP A 24 -45.09 2.95 -19.60
CA ASP A 24 -44.68 3.80 -20.69
C ASP A 24 -45.08 5.25 -20.43
N SER A 25 -44.25 6.18 -20.80
CA SER A 25 -44.67 7.40 -21.48
C SER A 25 -43.49 8.11 -22.13
N GLU A 26 -43.48 8.02 -23.43
CA GLU A 26 -42.74 8.88 -24.35
C GLU A 26 -43.25 10.32 -24.25
N ARG A 27 -42.38 11.27 -24.51
CA ARG A 27 -42.52 12.44 -25.40
C ARG A 27 -41.28 13.29 -25.25
N GLU A 28 -40.45 13.33 -26.27
CA GLU A 28 -40.33 14.27 -27.41
C GLU A 28 -40.30 15.73 -26.95
N GLU A 29 -39.32 16.30 -27.34
CA GLU A 29 -38.85 17.24 -28.41
C GLU A 29 -38.60 18.64 -27.87
N ALA A 30 -37.46 19.07 -28.14
CA ALA A 30 -36.98 20.07 -29.12
C ALA A 30 -36.59 21.44 -28.56
N THR A 31 -35.50 21.81 -29.14
CA THR A 31 -35.06 23.14 -29.63
C THR A 31 -34.52 24.14 -28.63
N SER A 32 -33.25 24.34 -28.84
CA SER A 32 -32.69 25.52 -29.52
C SER A 32 -32.19 26.65 -28.64
N THR A 33 -31.02 26.99 -28.99
CA THR A 33 -30.40 28.30 -29.14
C THR A 33 -29.55 28.79 -27.96
N ALA A 34 -28.28 28.66 -28.23
CA ALA A 34 -27.30 29.74 -28.42
C ALA A 34 -27.06 30.70 -27.25
N ASN A 35 -25.85 30.69 -26.90
CA ASN A 35 -24.93 31.79 -27.05
C ASN A 35 -24.34 32.41 -25.78
N ARG A 36 -23.08 32.48 -25.90
CA ARG A 36 -22.16 33.53 -25.48
C ARG A 36 -21.58 33.48 -24.08
N ASN A 37 -20.31 33.07 -24.16
CA ASN A 37 -19.12 33.82 -23.67
C ASN A 37 -19.26 34.56 -22.34
N THR A 38 -18.40 34.16 -21.47
CA THR A 38 -17.27 34.88 -20.90
C THR A 38 -16.54 33.92 -20.00
N GLU A 39 -15.40 33.47 -20.35
CA GLU A 39 -14.05 34.02 -20.10
C GLU A 39 -13.83 34.37 -18.63
N SER A 40 -12.92 33.69 -18.11
CA SER A 40 -11.96 33.97 -17.07
C SER A 40 -11.95 32.90 -15.99
N ALA A 41 -10.98 32.20 -16.07
CA ALA A 41 -9.72 32.29 -15.38
C ALA A 41 -9.46 31.17 -14.38
N GLU A 42 -8.33 30.69 -14.63
CA GLU A 42 -7.35 30.12 -13.70
C GLU A 42 -7.52 28.67 -13.33
N THR A 43 -7.02 27.94 -14.25
CA THR A 43 -6.16 26.78 -14.14
C THR A 43 -5.27 26.84 -12.92
N ARG A 44 -5.69 26.25 -11.83
CA ARG A 44 -4.75 25.70 -10.88
C ARG A 44 -4.35 24.33 -11.39
N ALA A 45 -3.27 24.32 -12.13
CA ALA A 45 -2.54 23.12 -12.48
C ALA A 45 -2.21 22.37 -11.20
N GLY A 46 -3.05 21.40 -10.86
CA GLY A 46 -2.67 20.33 -9.97
C GLY A 46 -1.48 19.64 -10.64
N LYS A 47 -0.29 19.89 -10.12
CA LYS A 47 0.91 19.17 -10.47
C LYS A 47 0.67 17.70 -10.16
N SER A 48 0.17 16.97 -11.15
CA SER A 48 0.14 15.53 -11.08
C SER A 48 1.59 15.09 -10.99
N VAL A 49 1.99 14.70 -9.79
CA VAL A 49 3.24 13.98 -9.60
C VAL A 49 3.05 12.68 -10.35
N SER A 50 3.51 12.66 -11.60
CA SER A 50 3.62 11.47 -12.40
C SER A 50 4.45 10.47 -11.58
N LYS A 51 3.77 9.47 -11.02
CA LYS A 51 4.39 8.28 -10.44
C LYS A 51 5.11 7.61 -11.60
N LYS A 52 6.39 7.93 -11.74
CA LYS A 52 7.25 7.30 -12.74
C LYS A 52 7.35 5.83 -12.36
N GLU A 53 6.50 5.00 -12.97
CA GLU A 53 6.63 3.56 -12.85
C GLU A 53 7.96 3.16 -13.50
N PHE A 54 8.88 2.76 -12.67
CA PHE A 54 10.13 2.17 -13.15
C PHE A 54 9.80 0.74 -13.58
N THR A 55 9.57 0.56 -14.88
CA THR A 55 9.44 -0.75 -15.50
C THR A 55 10.82 -1.36 -15.69
N GLY A 56 11.15 -2.37 -14.90
CA GLY A 56 12.42 -3.07 -14.99
C GLY A 56 12.47 -4.28 -14.04
N LYS A 57 13.38 -5.21 -14.34
CA LYS A 57 13.59 -6.40 -13.50
C LYS A 57 13.94 -5.98 -12.07
N VAL A 58 13.30 -6.61 -11.10
CA VAL A 58 13.60 -6.49 -9.67
C VAL A 58 14.39 -7.71 -9.25
N TYR A 59 15.48 -7.48 -8.54
CA TYR A 59 16.36 -8.52 -8.00
C TYR A 59 16.09 -8.68 -6.50
N GLU A 60 16.24 -9.89 -6.00
CA GLU A 60 16.18 -10.17 -4.55
C GLU A 60 17.57 -10.32 -3.94
N ILE A 61 18.52 -10.83 -4.72
CA ILE A 61 19.91 -11.02 -4.33
C ILE A 61 20.78 -10.41 -5.41
N VAL A 62 21.75 -9.61 -5.02
CA VAL A 62 22.69 -8.93 -5.90
C VAL A 62 24.09 -8.90 -5.27
N GLU A 63 25.13 -8.65 -6.08
CA GLU A 63 26.52 -8.58 -5.62
C GLU A 63 26.74 -7.50 -4.54
N GLN A 64 26.08 -6.35 -4.72
CA GLN A 64 26.08 -5.26 -3.76
C GLN A 64 24.66 -4.92 -3.36
N MET A 65 24.27 -5.30 -2.15
CA MET A 65 22.95 -5.00 -1.61
C MET A 65 22.77 -3.49 -1.41
N PRO A 66 21.54 -2.98 -1.50
CA PRO A 66 21.22 -1.60 -1.15
C PRO A 66 21.63 -1.30 0.30
N GLU A 67 22.12 -0.08 0.51
CA GLU A 67 22.61 0.35 1.82
C GLU A 67 21.88 1.64 2.24
N TYR A 68 21.44 1.69 3.50
CA TYR A 68 20.90 2.91 4.10
C TYR A 68 22.02 3.97 4.25
N PRO A 69 21.74 5.27 4.04
CA PRO A 69 22.73 6.33 4.25
C PRO A 69 23.31 6.28 5.66
N GLY A 70 24.63 6.07 5.77
CA GLY A 70 25.30 5.88 7.05
C GLY A 70 25.27 4.45 7.59
N GLY A 71 24.81 3.47 6.77
CA GLY A 71 24.86 2.05 7.07
C GLY A 71 23.82 1.56 8.08
N LEU A 72 24.04 0.35 8.57
CA LEU A 72 23.07 -0.33 9.46
C LEU A 72 22.84 0.43 10.78
N THR A 73 23.89 1.01 11.36
CA THR A 73 23.76 1.78 12.61
C THR A 73 22.86 2.99 12.45
N ALA A 74 23.00 3.71 11.34
CA ALA A 74 22.14 4.85 11.03
C ALA A 74 20.69 4.42 10.78
N LEU A 75 20.47 3.28 10.10
CA LEU A 75 19.14 2.69 9.92
C LEU A 75 18.48 2.36 11.26
N MET A 76 19.20 1.71 12.17
CA MET A 76 18.67 1.36 13.50
C MET A 76 18.33 2.61 14.31
N ASN A 77 19.18 3.65 14.26
CA ASN A 77 18.89 4.92 14.90
C ASN A 77 17.65 5.61 14.28
N TYR A 78 17.54 5.59 12.95
CA TYR A 78 16.37 6.12 12.25
C TYR A 78 15.09 5.44 12.71
N LEU A 79 15.07 4.11 12.75
CA LEU A 79 13.91 3.33 13.21
C LEU A 79 13.56 3.69 14.64
N ARG A 80 14.55 3.68 15.56
CA ARG A 80 14.33 4.00 16.98
C ARG A 80 13.76 5.39 17.19
N THR A 81 14.17 6.38 16.39
CA THR A 81 13.76 7.78 16.55
C THR A 81 12.41 8.07 15.87
N ASN A 82 12.12 7.40 14.76
CA ASN A 82 10.96 7.73 13.93
C ASN A 82 9.79 6.77 14.09
N THR A 83 9.99 5.58 14.68
CA THR A 83 8.92 4.64 14.97
C THR A 83 8.19 5.09 16.24
N ARG A 84 6.87 5.24 16.13
CA ARG A 84 6.00 5.56 17.25
C ARG A 84 5.20 4.32 17.62
N TYR A 85 5.11 4.04 18.90
CA TYR A 85 4.23 2.95 19.34
C TYR A 85 2.77 3.43 19.30
N PRO A 86 1.86 2.77 18.54
CA PRO A 86 0.46 3.16 18.52
C PRO A 86 -0.19 2.98 19.89
N ALA A 87 -0.96 3.98 20.32
CA ALA A 87 -1.54 3.98 21.67
C ALA A 87 -2.53 2.82 21.90
N ALA A 88 -3.22 2.35 20.87
CA ALA A 88 -4.09 1.19 20.96
C ALA A 88 -3.28 -0.08 21.21
N ALA A 89 -2.29 -0.37 20.38
CA ALA A 89 -1.41 -1.52 20.55
C ALA A 89 -0.67 -1.52 21.89
N GLN A 90 -0.30 -0.32 22.38
CA GLN A 90 0.33 -0.19 23.71
C GLN A 90 -0.61 -0.55 24.84
N ARG A 91 -1.86 -0.08 24.81
CA ARG A 91 -2.88 -0.42 25.82
C ARG A 91 -3.21 -1.90 25.83
N ASP A 92 -3.25 -2.51 24.64
CA ASP A 92 -3.63 -3.91 24.46
C ASP A 92 -2.45 -4.87 24.65
N GLY A 93 -1.23 -4.33 24.93
CA GLY A 93 -0.03 -5.12 25.18
C GLY A 93 0.45 -5.89 23.95
N ILE A 94 0.16 -5.39 22.73
CA ILE A 94 0.48 -6.09 21.49
C ILE A 94 1.93 -5.82 21.10
N GLU A 95 2.78 -6.82 21.18
CA GLU A 95 4.18 -6.77 20.78
C GLU A 95 4.46 -7.68 19.58
N GLY A 96 5.54 -7.42 18.85
CA GLY A 96 5.95 -8.32 17.78
C GLY A 96 6.93 -7.74 16.79
N ARG A 97 7.14 -8.50 15.72
CA ARG A 97 8.03 -8.12 14.62
C ARG A 97 7.23 -8.08 13.31
N VAL A 98 7.02 -6.89 12.80
CA VAL A 98 6.46 -6.65 11.48
C VAL A 98 7.58 -6.75 10.45
N ILE A 99 7.36 -7.48 9.34
CA ILE A 99 8.32 -7.54 8.24
C ILE A 99 7.73 -6.76 7.07
N VAL A 100 8.43 -5.70 6.67
CA VAL A 100 8.07 -4.86 5.52
C VAL A 100 8.99 -5.19 4.36
N SER A 101 8.43 -5.42 3.18
CA SER A 101 9.19 -5.46 1.94
C SER A 101 9.04 -4.15 1.17
N PHE A 102 10.06 -3.77 0.46
CA PHE A 102 10.05 -2.61 -0.43
C PHE A 102 11.11 -2.75 -1.51
N ILE A 103 10.98 -1.96 -2.56
CA ILE A 103 11.97 -1.93 -3.64
C ILE A 103 12.83 -0.67 -3.47
N VAL A 104 14.13 -0.85 -3.45
CA VAL A 104 15.08 0.24 -3.63
C VAL A 104 15.29 0.45 -5.12
N GLU A 105 14.89 1.60 -5.61
CA GLU A 105 14.97 1.98 -7.01
C GLU A 105 16.39 2.36 -7.44
N LEU A 106 16.62 2.48 -8.76
CA LEU A 106 17.92 2.86 -9.32
C LEU A 106 18.47 4.19 -8.77
N ASN A 107 17.58 5.10 -8.41
CA ASN A 107 17.91 6.41 -7.82
C ASN A 107 17.97 6.40 -6.29
N GLY A 108 17.83 5.21 -5.67
CA GLY A 108 17.82 5.00 -4.24
C GLY A 108 16.47 5.28 -3.55
N SER A 109 15.45 5.72 -4.25
CA SER A 109 14.13 5.92 -3.63
C SER A 109 13.48 4.59 -3.27
N VAL A 110 12.65 4.61 -2.23
CA VAL A 110 11.86 3.46 -1.79
C VAL A 110 10.52 3.45 -2.51
N SER A 111 10.13 2.31 -3.04
CA SER A 111 8.86 2.09 -3.72
C SER A 111 8.26 0.73 -3.34
N ASN A 112 7.00 0.48 -3.71
CA ASN A 112 6.33 -0.80 -3.54
C ASN A 112 6.41 -1.35 -2.10
N VAL A 113 6.05 -0.50 -1.12
CA VAL A 113 6.13 -0.83 0.31
C VAL A 113 4.93 -1.67 0.71
N GLU A 114 5.19 -2.91 1.14
CA GLU A 114 4.18 -3.93 1.46
C GLU A 114 4.50 -4.63 2.77
N ILE A 115 3.48 -5.10 3.49
CA ILE A 115 3.64 -5.97 4.65
C ILE A 115 3.80 -7.42 4.19
N VAL A 116 4.89 -8.05 4.57
CA VAL A 116 5.14 -9.48 4.34
C VAL A 116 4.70 -10.32 5.54
N ARG A 117 4.93 -9.79 6.74
CA ARG A 117 4.48 -10.42 7.98
C ARG A 117 3.82 -9.35 8.85
N SER A 118 2.54 -9.51 9.05
CA SER A 118 1.70 -8.71 9.92
C SER A 118 1.77 -9.19 11.37
N VAL A 119 1.55 -8.29 12.30
CA VAL A 119 1.35 -8.56 13.72
C VAL A 119 0.00 -8.01 14.15
N ASP A 120 -0.22 -6.73 13.90
CA ASP A 120 -1.42 -5.98 14.24
C ASP A 120 -1.59 -4.82 13.24
N THR A 121 -2.82 -4.43 12.99
CA THR A 121 -3.15 -3.41 11.99
C THR A 121 -2.48 -2.06 12.28
N ASP A 122 -2.45 -1.62 13.51
CA ASP A 122 -1.88 -0.33 13.89
C ASP A 122 -0.34 -0.37 13.81
N LEU A 123 0.27 -1.49 14.25
CA LEU A 123 1.70 -1.71 14.12
C LEU A 123 2.14 -1.78 12.65
N ASP A 124 1.35 -2.42 11.81
CA ASP A 124 1.60 -2.54 10.38
C ASP A 124 1.53 -1.17 9.67
N GLN A 125 0.52 -0.36 10.00
CA GLN A 125 0.39 1.00 9.46
C GLN A 125 1.57 1.89 9.85
N GLU A 126 2.00 1.81 11.10
CA GLU A 126 3.18 2.55 11.57
C GLU A 126 4.45 2.09 10.88
N ALA A 127 4.64 0.79 10.71
CA ALA A 127 5.77 0.22 9.98
C ALA A 127 5.81 0.72 8.52
N LEU A 128 4.66 0.70 7.83
CA LEU A 128 4.54 1.25 6.47
C LEU A 128 4.86 2.75 6.43
N ARG A 129 4.36 3.53 7.40
CA ARG A 129 4.61 4.97 7.48
C ARG A 129 6.10 5.27 7.59
N VAL A 130 6.78 4.60 8.51
CA VAL A 130 8.20 4.82 8.76
C VAL A 130 9.04 4.47 7.53
N VAL A 131 8.76 3.33 6.88
CA VAL A 131 9.50 2.92 5.67
C VAL A 131 9.27 3.89 4.50
N ARG A 132 8.05 4.37 4.30
CA ARG A 132 7.74 5.34 3.23
C ARG A 132 8.42 6.70 3.42
N GLN A 133 8.79 7.05 4.64
CA GLN A 133 9.47 8.31 4.98
C GLN A 133 10.99 8.21 4.99
N MET A 134 11.56 7.05 4.67
CA MET A 134 13.01 6.88 4.62
C MET A 134 13.67 7.77 3.57
N PRO A 135 14.87 8.27 3.86
CA PRO A 135 15.70 8.97 2.88
C PRO A 135 16.10 8.03 1.74
N LYS A 136 16.70 8.59 0.71
CA LYS A 136 17.22 7.79 -0.40
C LYS A 136 18.35 6.88 0.06
N TRP A 137 18.26 5.61 -0.33
CA TRP A 137 19.27 4.60 -0.12
C TRP A 137 20.35 4.65 -1.18
N LYS A 138 21.47 4.05 -0.91
CA LYS A 138 22.45 3.70 -1.94
C LYS A 138 21.88 2.50 -2.69
N ALA A 139 21.73 2.65 -4.02
CA ALA A 139 21.14 1.60 -4.84
C ALA A 139 22.03 0.36 -4.90
N GLY A 140 21.41 -0.80 -5.01
CA GLY A 140 22.12 -2.07 -5.21
C GLY A 140 22.78 -2.14 -6.57
N LYS A 141 23.79 -3.00 -6.72
CA LYS A 141 24.49 -3.20 -7.99
C LYS A 141 24.63 -4.69 -8.32
N GLN A 142 24.51 -4.96 -9.63
CA GLN A 142 24.78 -6.24 -10.25
C GLN A 142 25.59 -6.01 -11.51
N ASP A 143 26.67 -6.75 -11.71
CA ASP A 143 27.60 -6.58 -12.85
C ASP A 143 28.05 -5.11 -13.04
N GLY A 144 28.35 -4.42 -11.94
CA GLY A 144 28.74 -3.02 -11.92
C GLY A 144 27.64 -2.00 -12.25
N LYS A 145 26.42 -2.44 -12.57
CA LYS A 145 25.27 -1.59 -12.92
C LYS A 145 24.30 -1.47 -11.74
N THR A 146 23.73 -0.28 -11.54
CA THR A 146 22.67 -0.09 -10.56
C THR A 146 21.42 -0.85 -10.98
N VAL A 147 20.81 -1.57 -10.05
CA VAL A 147 19.62 -2.38 -10.27
C VAL A 147 18.57 -2.12 -9.20
N ARG A 148 17.32 -2.45 -9.52
CA ARG A 148 16.21 -2.42 -8.56
C ARG A 148 16.28 -3.65 -7.68
N VAL A 149 16.25 -3.45 -6.37
CA VAL A 149 16.40 -4.56 -5.42
C VAL A 149 15.24 -4.56 -4.43
N LYS A 150 14.60 -5.71 -4.26
CA LYS A 150 13.63 -5.94 -3.20
C LYS A 150 14.36 -6.18 -1.89
N PHE A 151 14.00 -5.40 -0.89
CA PHE A 151 14.59 -5.47 0.44
C PHE A 151 13.53 -5.83 1.47
N HIS A 152 13.91 -6.62 2.48
CA HIS A 152 13.03 -7.00 3.59
C HIS A 152 13.60 -6.43 4.88
N LEU A 153 12.78 -5.64 5.59
CA LEU A 153 13.17 -4.98 6.81
C LEU A 153 12.29 -5.44 7.97
N PRO A 154 12.86 -6.14 8.98
CA PRO A 154 12.15 -6.45 10.20
C PRO A 154 12.13 -5.23 11.13
N ILE A 155 10.93 -4.80 11.53
CA ILE A 155 10.71 -3.73 12.51
C ILE A 155 10.15 -4.38 13.78
N LYS A 156 10.85 -4.21 14.88
CA LYS A 156 10.48 -4.81 16.18
C LYS A 156 9.76 -3.78 17.02
N PHE A 157 8.57 -4.14 17.49
CA PHE A 157 7.79 -3.39 18.46
C PHE A 157 7.85 -4.12 19.80
N MET A 158 8.33 -3.43 20.82
CA MET A 158 8.40 -3.94 22.19
C MET A 158 7.98 -2.85 23.16
N LEU A 159 7.25 -3.25 24.19
CA LEU A 159 6.92 -2.41 25.33
C LEU A 159 8.07 -2.43 26.33
N GLU A 160 8.44 -1.29 26.87
CA GLU A 160 9.44 -1.15 27.93
C GLU A 160 8.78 -1.26 29.31
#